data_2cf1ad987e1e9c30e37e346750e23a41
#
_entry.id   2cf1ad987e1e9c30e37e346750e23a41
#
_cell.length_a   1.000
_cell.length_b   1.000
_cell.length_c   1.000
_cell.angle_alpha   90.00
_cell.angle_beta   90.00
_cell.angle_gamma   90.00
#
_symmetry.space_group_name_H-M   'P 1'
#
loop_
_entity.id
_entity.type
_entity.pdbx_description
1 polymer ?
#
loop_
_entity_poly.entity_id
_entity_poly.type
_entity_poly.pdbx_seq_one_letter_code
_entity_poly.pdbx_strand_id
1 'polypeptide(L)'
;ESNIEKSCEIFTKNEEPINDEYLSKFSIYCLIVKNKNEEAQIILDLKKELGFKDEYFEKKISYLFGFNDKIDKEISEKSILDFHLAHITNPEFTFEPNDKTNKIIWKYLSSSNLLTSLKEIDSSEIEKIAVLEKAVNDKNYSEKDLLELYKRFQFNINQLLNAQNTYKSLSNIESRALIYQKILLESEPVERLKLLKILKELFLKDNLNNAFDIELKKFLKEIDPTRIPANLTSFYYTNIEIEKNLQKKIKFNNDVMHQSKLINYFNGDY
;
A
#
# COMPACT_ATOMS: atom_id res chain seq x y z
N GLU A 1 10.73 -8.02 3.01
CA GLU A 1 11.73 -7.54 3.98
C GLU A 1 13.02 -7.25 3.24
N SER A 2 13.39 -5.97 3.19
CA SER A 2 14.61 -5.50 2.54
C SER A 2 15.82 -5.60 3.48
N ASN A 3 16.13 -6.79 3.95
CA ASN A 3 17.40 -7.02 4.60
C ASN A 3 18.42 -7.48 3.55
N ILE A 4 19.10 -6.52 2.93
CA ILE A 4 20.07 -6.74 1.86
C ILE A 4 21.24 -7.58 2.35
N GLU A 5 21.72 -7.37 3.59
CA GLU A 5 22.76 -8.20 4.19
C GLU A 5 22.36 -9.67 4.26
N LYS A 6 21.15 -9.95 4.73
CA LYS A 6 20.61 -11.31 4.78
C LYS A 6 20.41 -11.90 3.38
N SER A 7 20.01 -11.08 2.40
CA SER A 7 19.90 -11.51 1.01
C SER A 7 21.27 -11.87 0.45
N CYS A 8 22.30 -11.09 0.75
CA CYS A 8 23.69 -11.40 0.39
C CYS A 8 24.23 -12.66 1.06
N GLU A 9 23.85 -12.92 2.33
CA GLU A 9 24.22 -14.16 3.02
C GLU A 9 23.59 -15.40 2.37
N ILE A 10 22.31 -15.32 2.00
CA ILE A 10 21.59 -16.41 1.34
C ILE A 10 22.19 -16.64 -0.05
N PHE A 11 22.42 -15.57 -0.79
CA PHE A 11 22.92 -15.62 -2.16
C PHE A 11 24.31 -16.27 -2.23
N THR A 12 25.23 -15.93 -1.34
CA THR A 12 26.59 -16.48 -1.34
C THR A 12 26.72 -17.93 -0.89
N LYS A 13 25.64 -18.55 -0.37
CA LYS A 13 25.58 -19.98 -0.05
C LYS A 13 25.23 -20.85 -1.25
N ASN A 14 24.75 -20.25 -2.35
CA ASN A 14 24.41 -20.96 -3.58
C ASN A 14 25.60 -20.84 -4.55
N GLU A 15 26.28 -21.95 -4.80
CA GLU A 15 27.50 -22.01 -5.63
C GLU A 15 27.19 -22.21 -7.15
N GLU A 16 25.96 -21.95 -7.59
CA GLU A 16 25.61 -22.13 -9.00
C GLU A 16 26.19 -21.02 -9.90
N PRO A 17 26.66 -21.34 -11.11
CA PRO A 17 27.19 -20.35 -12.03
C PRO A 17 26.09 -19.37 -12.46
N ILE A 18 26.35 -18.07 -12.25
CA ILE A 18 25.40 -17.01 -12.49
C ILE A 18 25.53 -16.49 -13.92
N ASN A 19 24.59 -16.88 -14.81
CA ASN A 19 24.48 -16.35 -16.17
C ASN A 19 23.48 -15.18 -16.28
N ASP A 20 22.79 -14.83 -15.21
CA ASP A 20 21.83 -13.73 -15.17
C ASP A 20 22.53 -12.40 -14.85
N GLU A 21 22.22 -11.37 -15.62
CA GLU A 21 22.83 -10.05 -15.51
C GLU A 21 22.50 -9.39 -14.15
N TYR A 22 21.26 -9.48 -13.71
CA TYR A 22 20.83 -8.92 -12.42
C TYR A 22 21.55 -9.61 -11.25
N LEU A 23 21.60 -10.93 -11.27
CA LEU A 23 22.30 -11.71 -10.23
C LEU A 23 23.80 -11.44 -10.25
N SER A 24 24.39 -11.19 -11.42
CA SER A 24 25.80 -10.79 -11.55
C SER A 24 26.06 -9.44 -10.88
N LYS A 25 25.23 -8.43 -11.13
CA LYS A 25 25.29 -7.13 -10.43
C LYS A 25 25.10 -7.30 -8.93
N PHE A 26 24.14 -8.10 -8.52
CA PHE A 26 23.87 -8.36 -7.11
C PHE A 26 25.03 -9.06 -6.40
N SER A 27 25.72 -10.00 -7.08
CA SER A 27 26.92 -10.65 -6.57
C SER A 27 28.05 -9.65 -6.28
N ILE A 28 28.35 -8.77 -7.23
CA ILE A 28 29.34 -7.70 -7.07
C ILE A 28 28.99 -6.80 -5.89
N TYR A 29 27.71 -6.38 -5.82
CA TYR A 29 27.22 -5.57 -4.71
C TYR A 29 27.37 -6.29 -3.35
N CYS A 30 27.06 -7.58 -3.25
CA CYS A 30 27.21 -8.35 -2.02
C CYS A 30 28.68 -8.48 -1.55
N LEU A 31 29.63 -8.50 -2.47
CA LEU A 31 31.07 -8.46 -2.10
C LEU A 31 31.43 -7.10 -1.48
N ILE A 32 30.92 -6.00 -2.02
CA ILE A 32 31.14 -4.66 -1.47
C ILE A 32 30.56 -4.56 -0.05
N VAL A 33 29.32 -5.02 0.16
CA VAL A 33 28.68 -5.05 1.49
C VAL A 33 29.52 -5.84 2.52
N LYS A 34 30.25 -6.85 2.05
CA LYS A 34 31.17 -7.67 2.87
C LYS A 34 32.58 -7.08 2.99
N ASN A 35 32.81 -5.86 2.53
CA ASN A 35 34.12 -5.21 2.48
C ASN A 35 35.17 -5.96 1.63
N LYS A 36 34.74 -6.75 0.64
CA LYS A 36 35.60 -7.49 -0.30
C LYS A 36 35.75 -6.71 -1.62
N ASN A 37 36.18 -5.46 -1.54
CA ASN A 37 36.21 -4.54 -2.67
C ASN A 37 37.13 -5.02 -3.81
N GLU A 38 38.28 -5.62 -3.48
CA GLU A 38 39.23 -6.15 -4.46
C GLU A 38 38.61 -7.31 -5.26
N GLU A 39 37.94 -8.25 -4.57
CA GLU A 39 37.24 -9.36 -5.24
C GLU A 39 36.10 -8.83 -6.14
N ALA A 40 35.33 -7.84 -5.66
CA ALA A 40 34.26 -7.23 -6.42
C ALA A 40 34.78 -6.53 -7.68
N GLN A 41 35.92 -5.83 -7.59
CA GLN A 41 36.54 -5.17 -8.74
C GLN A 41 37.02 -6.18 -9.78
N ILE A 42 37.69 -7.24 -9.35
CA ILE A 42 38.19 -8.30 -10.27
C ILE A 42 36.99 -8.93 -11.04
N ILE A 43 35.89 -9.21 -10.34
CA ILE A 43 34.70 -9.79 -10.97
C ILE A 43 34.07 -8.79 -11.95
N LEU A 44 33.99 -7.51 -11.58
CA LEU A 44 33.47 -6.48 -12.49
C LEU A 44 34.31 -6.37 -13.76
N ASP A 45 35.63 -6.35 -13.63
CA ASP A 45 36.55 -6.26 -14.78
C ASP A 45 36.46 -7.49 -15.70
N LEU A 46 36.41 -8.70 -15.12
CA LEU A 46 36.18 -9.93 -15.89
C LEU A 46 34.84 -9.90 -16.62
N LYS A 47 33.78 -9.40 -15.98
CA LYS A 47 32.45 -9.27 -16.63
C LYS A 47 32.50 -8.27 -17.79
N LYS A 48 33.23 -7.15 -17.65
CA LYS A 48 33.46 -6.18 -18.75
C LYS A 48 34.18 -6.79 -19.92
N GLU A 49 35.21 -7.57 -19.68
CA GLU A 49 35.93 -8.31 -20.74
C GLU A 49 35.01 -9.31 -21.49
N LEU A 50 34.03 -9.88 -20.76
CA LEU A 50 33.00 -10.76 -21.30
C LEU A 50 31.83 -10.02 -21.96
N GLY A 51 31.89 -8.68 -22.06
CA GLY A 51 30.91 -7.86 -22.76
C GLY A 51 29.82 -7.25 -21.92
N PHE A 52 29.90 -7.33 -20.58
CA PHE A 52 28.99 -6.61 -19.69
C PHE A 52 29.13 -5.10 -19.88
N LYS A 53 28.00 -4.40 -20.08
CA LYS A 53 27.95 -2.97 -20.32
C LYS A 53 26.72 -2.39 -19.59
N ASP A 54 26.92 -1.86 -18.40
CA ASP A 54 25.92 -1.12 -17.65
C ASP A 54 26.56 0.13 -17.04
N GLU A 55 26.50 1.22 -17.80
CA GLU A 55 27.10 2.50 -17.40
C GLU A 55 26.55 3.04 -16.07
N TYR A 56 25.25 2.84 -15.84
CA TYR A 56 24.60 3.24 -14.60
C TYR A 56 25.17 2.48 -13.40
N PHE A 57 25.18 1.16 -13.47
CA PHE A 57 25.73 0.30 -12.43
C PHE A 57 27.20 0.60 -12.17
N GLU A 58 28.02 0.74 -13.22
CA GLU A 58 29.44 1.03 -13.12
C GLU A 58 29.72 2.36 -12.40
N LYS A 59 28.98 3.42 -12.71
CA LYS A 59 29.10 4.73 -12.02
C LYS A 59 28.80 4.61 -10.53
N LYS A 60 27.69 3.93 -10.18
CA LYS A 60 27.29 3.74 -8.78
C LYS A 60 28.30 2.90 -8.00
N ILE A 61 28.79 1.81 -8.59
CA ILE A 61 29.79 0.94 -7.94
C ILE A 61 31.14 1.65 -7.80
N SER A 62 31.59 2.42 -8.80
CA SER A 62 32.84 3.22 -8.71
C SER A 62 32.81 4.22 -7.54
N TYR A 63 31.64 4.81 -7.26
CA TYR A 63 31.45 5.65 -6.09
C TYR A 63 31.61 4.85 -4.78
N LEU A 64 31.00 3.66 -4.69
CA LEU A 64 31.10 2.78 -3.52
C LEU A 64 32.53 2.25 -3.28
N PHE A 65 33.32 2.08 -4.35
CA PHE A 65 34.74 1.76 -4.24
C PHE A 65 35.62 2.94 -3.77
N GLY A 66 35.10 4.16 -3.80
CA GLY A 66 35.86 5.37 -3.53
C GLY A 66 36.78 5.81 -4.68
N PHE A 67 36.55 5.28 -5.88
CA PHE A 67 37.32 5.68 -7.08
C PHE A 67 36.81 6.97 -7.72
N ASN A 68 35.60 7.38 -7.37
CA ASN A 68 34.97 8.57 -7.87
C ASN A 68 34.18 9.29 -6.77
N ASP A 69 34.60 10.50 -6.42
CA ASP A 69 33.93 11.33 -5.42
C ASP A 69 32.70 12.07 -5.99
N LYS A 70 32.47 11.97 -7.30
CA LYS A 70 31.38 12.67 -7.95
C LYS A 70 30.07 11.89 -7.78
N ILE A 71 29.14 12.51 -7.07
CA ILE A 71 27.79 11.96 -6.86
C ILE A 71 27.04 11.96 -8.20
N ASP A 72 26.60 10.77 -8.63
CA ASP A 72 25.65 10.63 -9.73
C ASP A 72 24.22 10.66 -9.19
N LYS A 73 23.44 11.69 -9.55
CA LYS A 73 22.06 11.88 -9.11
C LYS A 73 21.03 11.12 -9.95
N GLU A 74 21.45 10.40 -10.98
CA GLU A 74 20.55 9.60 -11.79
C GLU A 74 19.87 8.52 -10.94
N ILE A 75 18.53 8.37 -11.12
CA ILE A 75 17.72 7.36 -10.43
C ILE A 75 17.16 6.41 -11.50
N SER A 76 17.42 5.13 -11.34
CA SER A 76 16.89 4.06 -12.20
C SER A 76 15.87 3.22 -11.45
N GLU A 77 14.68 3.08 -12.03
CA GLU A 77 13.62 2.18 -11.53
C GLU A 77 13.61 0.82 -12.27
N LYS A 78 14.62 0.52 -13.09
CA LYS A 78 14.71 -0.73 -13.86
C LYS A 78 14.74 -1.97 -12.97
N SER A 79 15.45 -1.88 -11.84
CA SER A 79 15.52 -2.94 -10.84
C SER A 79 15.56 -2.38 -9.42
N ILE A 80 15.23 -3.23 -8.44
CA ILE A 80 15.35 -2.85 -7.03
C ILE A 80 16.80 -2.58 -6.63
N LEU A 81 17.76 -3.26 -7.23
CA LEU A 81 19.18 -3.03 -7.00
C LEU A 81 19.61 -1.65 -7.53
N ASP A 82 19.22 -1.31 -8.77
CA ASP A 82 19.55 -0.02 -9.37
C ASP A 82 18.96 1.12 -8.53
N PHE A 83 17.73 0.98 -8.08
CA PHE A 83 17.07 1.97 -7.22
C PHE A 83 17.75 2.09 -5.85
N HIS A 84 18.14 0.95 -5.26
CA HIS A 84 18.89 0.92 -4.01
C HIS A 84 20.25 1.61 -4.16
N LEU A 85 20.97 1.35 -5.23
CA LEU A 85 22.24 2.00 -5.54
C LEU A 85 22.07 3.52 -5.67
N ALA A 86 21.01 4.00 -6.33
CA ALA A 86 20.70 5.44 -6.37
C ALA A 86 20.57 6.04 -4.97
N HIS A 87 19.87 5.34 -4.09
CA HIS A 87 19.64 5.80 -2.72
C HIS A 87 20.93 5.87 -1.91
N ILE A 88 21.73 4.79 -1.88
CA ILE A 88 22.92 4.72 -1.01
C ILE A 88 24.12 5.52 -1.53
N THR A 89 24.16 5.85 -2.82
CA THR A 89 25.25 6.65 -3.42
C THR A 89 24.91 8.13 -3.52
N ASN A 90 23.73 8.56 -3.09
CA ASN A 90 23.32 9.96 -3.09
C ASN A 90 22.80 10.37 -1.71
N PRO A 91 23.58 11.09 -0.90
CA PRO A 91 23.15 11.58 0.42
C PRO A 91 21.94 12.51 0.37
N GLU A 92 21.68 13.17 -0.78
CA GLU A 92 20.54 14.04 -1.02
C GLU A 92 19.41 13.31 -1.77
N PHE A 93 19.35 11.97 -1.67
CA PHE A 93 18.36 11.19 -2.38
C PHE A 93 16.95 11.60 -2.00
N THR A 94 16.18 12.01 -3.01
CA THR A 94 14.75 12.30 -2.92
C THR A 94 14.06 11.61 -4.08
N PHE A 95 12.92 11.00 -3.82
CA PHE A 95 12.10 10.38 -4.85
C PHE A 95 10.63 10.54 -4.50
N GLU A 96 9.86 11.12 -5.42
CA GLU A 96 8.41 11.24 -5.29
C GLU A 96 7.75 10.15 -6.15
N PRO A 97 7.16 9.12 -5.53
CA PRO A 97 6.46 8.07 -6.27
C PRO A 97 5.19 8.62 -6.92
N ASN A 98 4.84 8.05 -8.08
CA ASN A 98 3.65 8.41 -8.85
C ASN A 98 2.84 7.14 -9.20
N ASP A 99 1.77 7.30 -9.98
CA ASP A 99 0.87 6.22 -10.37
C ASP A 99 1.50 5.13 -11.27
N LYS A 100 2.67 5.41 -11.87
CA LYS A 100 3.44 4.47 -12.70
C LYS A 100 4.57 3.80 -11.94
N THR A 101 4.88 4.28 -10.73
CA THR A 101 5.96 3.71 -9.90
C THR A 101 5.68 2.25 -9.59
N ASN A 102 6.69 1.41 -9.84
CA ASN A 102 6.57 -0.04 -9.65
C ASN A 102 6.30 -0.39 -8.18
N LYS A 103 5.45 -1.38 -7.95
CA LYS A 103 5.10 -1.90 -6.62
C LYS A 103 6.33 -2.26 -5.77
N ILE A 104 7.41 -2.77 -6.37
CA ILE A 104 8.63 -3.13 -5.65
C ILE A 104 9.35 -1.89 -5.12
N ILE A 105 9.31 -0.79 -5.88
CA ILE A 105 9.87 0.50 -5.46
C ILE A 105 9.06 1.10 -4.31
N TRP A 106 7.73 1.06 -4.39
CA TRP A 106 6.87 1.44 -3.26
C TRP A 106 7.21 0.70 -1.97
N LYS A 107 7.41 -0.61 -2.05
CA LYS A 107 7.81 -1.43 -0.90
C LYS A 107 9.18 -1.05 -0.38
N TYR A 108 10.13 -0.78 -1.29
CA TYR A 108 11.46 -0.31 -0.91
C TYR A 108 11.38 1.03 -0.16
N LEU A 109 10.70 2.02 -0.72
CA LEU A 109 10.51 3.34 -0.11
C LEU A 109 9.90 3.24 1.29
N SER A 110 8.88 2.41 1.45
CA SER A 110 8.23 2.16 2.74
C SER A 110 9.18 1.53 3.75
N SER A 111 9.91 0.48 3.35
CA SER A 111 10.83 -0.25 4.24
C SER A 111 12.07 0.55 4.61
N SER A 112 12.51 1.45 3.73
CA SER A 112 13.66 2.35 3.95
C SER A 112 13.27 3.68 4.59
N ASN A 113 12.01 3.85 5.01
CA ASN A 113 11.47 5.07 5.61
C ASN A 113 11.63 6.34 4.74
N LEU A 114 11.61 6.17 3.42
CA LEU A 114 11.76 7.25 2.44
C LEU A 114 10.43 7.93 2.05
N LEU A 115 9.32 7.52 2.67
CA LEU A 115 7.98 8.09 2.45
C LEU A 115 7.59 9.15 3.48
N THR A 116 8.55 9.72 4.21
CA THR A 116 8.29 10.74 5.25
C THR A 116 7.63 11.99 4.67
N SER A 117 8.05 12.44 3.49
CA SER A 117 7.45 13.59 2.80
C SER A 117 5.97 13.37 2.47
N LEU A 118 5.54 12.12 2.22
CA LEU A 118 4.14 11.81 1.95
C LEU A 118 3.25 11.92 3.21
N LYS A 119 3.84 11.78 4.40
CA LYS A 119 3.11 11.98 5.66
C LYS A 119 2.87 13.46 5.97
N GLU A 120 3.58 14.34 5.31
CA GLU A 120 3.51 15.80 5.50
C GLU A 120 2.74 16.51 4.38
N ILE A 121 2.15 15.75 3.43
CA ILE A 121 1.33 16.29 2.34
C ILE A 121 0.23 17.17 2.92
N ASP A 122 0.08 18.36 2.34
CA ASP A 122 -1.02 19.27 2.67
C ASP A 122 -2.33 18.79 2.01
N SER A 123 -3.45 19.06 2.65
CA SER A 123 -4.78 18.69 2.15
C SER A 123 -5.15 19.36 0.83
N SER A 124 -4.44 20.43 0.43
CA SER A 124 -4.60 21.09 -0.88
C SER A 124 -3.90 20.36 -2.03
N GLU A 125 -2.96 19.45 -1.75
CA GLU A 125 -2.20 18.68 -2.74
C GLU A 125 -3.00 17.48 -3.28
N ILE A 126 -4.17 17.75 -3.85
CA ILE A 126 -5.15 16.73 -4.27
C ILE A 126 -4.56 15.67 -5.21
N GLU A 127 -3.67 16.05 -6.12
CA GLU A 127 -3.03 15.12 -7.06
C GLU A 127 -2.14 14.10 -6.33
N LYS A 128 -1.36 14.54 -5.34
CA LYS A 128 -0.53 13.64 -4.52
C LYS A 128 -1.40 12.72 -3.66
N ILE A 129 -2.50 13.23 -3.13
CA ILE A 129 -3.45 12.43 -2.35
C ILE A 129 -4.08 11.35 -3.24
N ALA A 130 -4.44 11.67 -4.49
CA ALA A 130 -4.97 10.67 -5.43
C ALA A 130 -3.96 9.53 -5.70
N VAL A 131 -2.67 9.85 -5.82
CA VAL A 131 -1.59 8.84 -5.94
C VAL A 131 -1.52 7.97 -4.69
N LEU A 132 -1.65 8.55 -3.48
CA LEU A 132 -1.65 7.80 -2.23
C LEU A 132 -2.87 6.89 -2.11
N GLU A 133 -4.07 7.36 -2.45
CA GLU A 133 -5.28 6.53 -2.47
C GLU A 133 -5.11 5.29 -3.35
N LYS A 134 -4.54 5.47 -4.55
CA LYS A 134 -4.23 4.37 -5.46
C LYS A 134 -3.17 3.44 -4.88
N ALA A 135 -2.11 3.98 -4.27
CA ALA A 135 -1.08 3.18 -3.62
C ALA A 135 -1.63 2.35 -2.44
N VAL A 136 -2.57 2.90 -1.66
CA VAL A 136 -3.27 2.17 -0.60
C VAL A 136 -4.15 1.08 -1.19
N ASN A 137 -4.91 1.38 -2.25
CA ASN A 137 -5.73 0.40 -2.95
C ASN A 137 -4.90 -0.80 -3.43
N ASP A 138 -3.70 -0.55 -3.92
CA ASP A 138 -2.76 -1.55 -4.42
C ASP A 138 -1.91 -2.20 -3.31
N LYS A 139 -2.18 -1.84 -2.04
CA LYS A 139 -1.46 -2.32 -0.84
C LYS A 139 0.04 -1.98 -0.84
N ASN A 140 0.39 -0.86 -1.43
CA ASN A 140 1.75 -0.32 -1.50
C ASN A 140 2.00 0.75 -0.43
N TYR A 141 0.95 1.35 0.11
CA TYR A 141 0.98 2.36 1.17
C TYR A 141 -0.01 2.01 2.29
N SER A 142 0.18 2.62 3.46
CA SER A 142 -0.63 2.33 4.65
C SER A 142 -2.01 2.98 4.58
N GLU A 143 -3.09 2.19 4.73
CA GLU A 143 -4.45 2.71 4.89
C GLU A 143 -4.56 3.66 6.08
N LYS A 144 -3.90 3.34 7.19
CA LYS A 144 -3.89 4.18 8.39
C LYS A 144 -3.30 5.57 8.11
N ASP A 145 -2.18 5.64 7.38
CA ASP A 145 -1.53 6.91 7.08
C ASP A 145 -2.38 7.78 6.14
N LEU A 146 -3.08 7.17 5.18
CA LEU A 146 -4.07 7.86 4.34
C LEU A 146 -5.22 8.43 5.19
N LEU A 147 -5.75 7.65 6.12
CA LEU A 147 -6.85 8.08 6.97
C LEU A 147 -6.42 9.18 7.97
N GLU A 148 -5.17 9.17 8.44
CA GLU A 148 -4.61 10.29 9.20
C GLU A 148 -4.51 11.57 8.35
N LEU A 149 -4.19 11.44 7.06
CA LEU A 149 -4.21 12.58 6.13
C LEU A 149 -5.63 13.15 5.96
N TYR A 150 -6.66 12.29 5.86
CA TYR A 150 -8.05 12.76 5.78
C TYR A 150 -8.50 13.57 7.00
N LYS A 151 -7.94 13.32 8.19
CA LYS A 151 -8.23 14.11 9.40
C LYS A 151 -7.70 15.55 9.34
N ARG A 152 -6.76 15.84 8.43
CA ARG A 152 -6.17 17.19 8.29
C ARG A 152 -6.99 18.12 7.42
N PHE A 153 -7.95 17.59 6.65
CA PHE A 153 -8.85 18.43 5.87
C PHE A 153 -9.66 19.35 6.78
N GLN A 154 -9.76 20.60 6.38
CA GLN A 154 -10.47 21.62 7.16
C GLN A 154 -11.92 21.70 6.70
N PHE A 155 -12.84 21.25 7.55
CA PHE A 155 -14.28 21.39 7.34
C PHE A 155 -14.89 22.21 8.49
N ASN A 156 -15.81 23.10 8.15
CA ASN A 156 -16.53 23.85 9.17
C ASN A 156 -17.61 22.99 9.83
N ILE A 157 -18.11 23.44 10.98
CA ILE A 157 -19.11 22.71 11.77
C ILE A 157 -20.37 22.39 10.95
N ASN A 158 -20.85 23.33 10.12
CA ASN A 158 -22.04 23.13 9.30
C ASN A 158 -21.84 22.02 8.24
N GLN A 159 -20.65 21.95 7.65
CA GLN A 159 -20.29 20.87 6.72
C GLN A 159 -20.27 19.51 7.42
N LEU A 160 -19.69 19.42 8.61
CA LEU A 160 -19.65 18.19 9.39
C LEU A 160 -21.04 17.75 9.88
N LEU A 161 -21.89 18.70 10.33
CA LEU A 161 -23.25 18.39 10.75
C LEU A 161 -24.12 17.90 9.60
N ASN A 162 -23.95 18.49 8.40
CA ASN A 162 -24.70 18.15 7.18
C ASN A 162 -23.90 17.28 6.22
N ALA A 163 -22.94 16.51 6.69
CA ALA A 163 -21.99 15.75 5.85
C ALA A 163 -22.69 14.89 4.80
N GLN A 164 -23.81 14.24 5.12
CA GLN A 164 -24.58 13.38 4.20
C GLN A 164 -25.18 14.11 2.98
N ASN A 165 -25.24 15.43 3.01
CA ASN A 165 -25.68 16.24 1.87
C ASN A 165 -24.48 16.98 1.26
N THR A 166 -23.62 17.54 2.09
CA THR A 166 -22.47 18.37 1.68
C THR A 166 -21.48 17.62 0.81
N TYR A 167 -21.20 16.34 1.09
CA TYR A 167 -20.23 15.56 0.31
C TYR A 167 -20.54 15.52 -1.19
N LYS A 168 -21.81 15.63 -1.59
CA LYS A 168 -22.24 15.57 -2.99
C LYS A 168 -21.77 16.76 -3.83
N SER A 169 -21.39 17.86 -3.19
CA SER A 169 -20.93 19.10 -3.83
C SER A 169 -19.41 19.27 -3.80
N LEU A 170 -18.68 18.34 -3.16
CA LEU A 170 -17.24 18.36 -3.02
C LEU A 170 -16.56 17.44 -4.06
N SER A 171 -15.25 17.60 -4.22
CA SER A 171 -14.45 16.62 -4.98
C SER A 171 -14.51 15.23 -4.34
N ASN A 172 -14.19 14.18 -5.08
CA ASN A 172 -14.25 12.81 -4.55
C ASN A 172 -13.36 12.62 -3.31
N ILE A 173 -12.16 13.21 -3.31
CA ILE A 173 -11.20 13.14 -2.19
C ILE A 173 -11.73 13.89 -0.97
N GLU A 174 -12.17 15.13 -1.15
CA GLU A 174 -12.77 15.91 -0.06
C GLU A 174 -14.03 15.24 0.51
N SER A 175 -14.84 14.63 -0.36
CA SER A 175 -16.03 13.88 0.04
C SER A 175 -15.67 12.69 0.94
N ARG A 176 -14.62 11.93 0.59
CA ARG A 176 -14.11 10.83 1.42
C ARG A 176 -13.59 11.35 2.77
N ALA A 177 -12.81 12.43 2.74
CA ALA A 177 -12.27 13.04 3.96
C ALA A 177 -13.40 13.55 4.88
N LEU A 178 -14.40 14.26 4.34
CA LEU A 178 -15.55 14.76 5.10
C LEU A 178 -16.36 13.63 5.75
N ILE A 179 -16.72 12.61 4.95
CA ILE A 179 -17.49 11.47 5.48
C ILE A 179 -16.68 10.70 6.52
N TYR A 180 -15.37 10.50 6.30
CA TYR A 180 -14.51 9.84 7.29
C TYR A 180 -14.44 10.62 8.60
N GLN A 181 -14.25 11.95 8.58
CA GLN A 181 -14.28 12.78 9.79
C GLN A 181 -15.64 12.71 10.49
N LYS A 182 -16.75 12.71 9.74
CA LYS A 182 -18.08 12.54 10.32
C LYS A 182 -18.25 11.18 10.98
N ILE A 183 -17.74 10.10 10.41
CA ILE A 183 -17.75 8.75 11.03
C ILE A 183 -17.08 8.76 12.40
N LEU A 184 -15.95 9.45 12.53
CA LEU A 184 -15.21 9.54 13.80
C LEU A 184 -15.98 10.30 14.89
N LEU A 185 -16.83 11.24 14.49
CA LEU A 185 -17.65 12.06 15.39
C LEU A 185 -19.01 11.42 15.71
N GLU A 186 -19.43 10.41 14.93
CA GLU A 186 -20.75 9.79 15.09
C GLU A 186 -20.74 8.72 16.19
N SER A 187 -21.61 8.89 17.17
CA SER A 187 -21.74 7.97 18.31
C SER A 187 -22.85 6.93 18.12
N GLU A 188 -23.83 7.22 17.25
CA GLU A 188 -24.96 6.33 17.04
C GLU A 188 -24.58 5.23 16.01
N PRO A 189 -24.61 3.92 16.39
CA PRO A 189 -24.08 2.84 15.56
C PRO A 189 -24.75 2.71 14.18
N VAL A 190 -26.07 2.92 14.09
CA VAL A 190 -26.81 2.80 12.83
C VAL A 190 -26.48 3.95 11.89
N GLU A 191 -26.36 5.17 12.41
CA GLU A 191 -25.94 6.34 11.61
C GLU A 191 -24.49 6.19 11.16
N ARG A 192 -23.60 5.70 12.04
CA ARG A 192 -22.23 5.37 11.68
C ARG A 192 -22.18 4.33 10.54
N LEU A 193 -23.02 3.30 10.60
CA LEU A 193 -23.09 2.28 9.55
C LEU A 193 -23.54 2.84 8.19
N LYS A 194 -24.48 3.79 8.17
CA LYS A 194 -24.88 4.51 6.96
C LYS A 194 -23.72 5.29 6.35
N LEU A 195 -22.96 6.00 7.20
CA LEU A 195 -21.80 6.76 6.75
C LEU A 195 -20.68 5.86 6.23
N LEU A 196 -20.42 4.71 6.87
CA LEU A 196 -19.47 3.71 6.41
C LEU A 196 -19.84 3.17 5.03
N LYS A 197 -21.15 2.95 4.78
CA LYS A 197 -21.64 2.55 3.46
C LYS A 197 -21.37 3.63 2.41
N ILE A 198 -21.70 4.89 2.71
CA ILE A 198 -21.42 6.02 1.81
C ILE A 198 -19.93 6.12 1.51
N LEU A 199 -19.07 6.04 2.53
CA LEU A 199 -17.61 6.12 2.35
C LEU A 199 -17.09 4.99 1.45
N LYS A 200 -17.55 3.74 1.67
CA LYS A 200 -17.17 2.61 0.82
C LYS A 200 -17.64 2.81 -0.63
N GLU A 201 -18.84 3.32 -0.85
CA GLU A 201 -19.36 3.64 -2.17
C GLU A 201 -18.54 4.72 -2.88
N LEU A 202 -18.06 5.73 -2.14
CA LEU A 202 -17.18 6.78 -2.67
C LEU A 202 -15.81 6.23 -3.12
N PHE A 203 -15.24 5.26 -2.40
CA PHE A 203 -14.03 4.57 -2.83
C PHE A 203 -14.29 3.69 -4.06
N LEU A 204 -15.40 2.96 -4.08
CA LEU A 204 -15.77 2.10 -5.21
C LEU A 204 -16.00 2.89 -6.51
N LYS A 205 -16.56 4.09 -6.42
CA LYS A 205 -16.78 4.99 -7.56
C LYS A 205 -15.50 5.31 -8.32
N ASP A 206 -14.37 5.40 -7.61
CA ASP A 206 -13.05 5.68 -8.19
C ASP A 206 -12.21 4.40 -8.38
N ASN A 207 -12.84 3.20 -8.34
CA ASN A 207 -12.19 1.89 -8.44
C ASN A 207 -11.16 1.60 -7.32
N LEU A 208 -11.27 2.26 -6.18
CA LEU A 208 -10.40 2.08 -5.01
C LEU A 208 -10.97 0.99 -4.07
N ASN A 209 -11.13 -0.22 -4.59
CA ASN A 209 -11.88 -1.30 -3.94
C ASN A 209 -11.32 -1.73 -2.58
N ASN A 210 -9.99 -1.62 -2.39
CA ASN A 210 -9.28 -2.12 -1.21
C ASN A 210 -8.76 -0.99 -0.30
N ALA A 211 -8.98 0.28 -0.67
CA ALA A 211 -8.34 1.40 0.02
C ALA A 211 -8.94 1.73 1.40
N PHE A 212 -10.08 1.10 1.75
CA PHE A 212 -10.79 1.30 3.01
C PHE A 212 -11.31 -0.03 3.59
N ASP A 213 -10.53 -1.08 3.56
CA ASP A 213 -11.01 -2.40 4.00
C ASP A 213 -10.64 -2.72 5.45
N ILE A 214 -9.48 -2.28 5.91
CA ILE A 214 -8.98 -2.59 7.26
C ILE A 214 -9.78 -1.83 8.30
N GLU A 215 -9.91 -0.53 8.14
CA GLU A 215 -10.64 0.33 9.09
C GLU A 215 -12.15 0.09 9.00
N LEU A 216 -12.70 -0.17 7.80
CA LEU A 216 -14.09 -0.59 7.64
C LEU A 216 -14.40 -1.82 8.49
N LYS A 217 -13.61 -2.88 8.37
CA LYS A 217 -13.78 -4.12 9.16
C LYS A 217 -13.67 -3.86 10.66
N LYS A 218 -12.79 -2.96 11.08
CA LYS A 218 -12.65 -2.58 12.48
C LYS A 218 -13.91 -1.90 13.00
N PHE A 219 -14.45 -0.91 12.29
CA PHE A 219 -15.72 -0.26 12.67
C PHE A 219 -16.89 -1.23 12.68
N LEU A 220 -16.98 -2.13 11.69
CA LEU A 220 -18.07 -3.10 11.63
C LEU A 220 -18.06 -4.07 12.82
N LYS A 221 -16.88 -4.46 13.33
CA LYS A 221 -16.77 -5.30 14.53
C LYS A 221 -17.28 -4.65 15.82
N GLU A 222 -17.34 -3.32 15.85
CA GLU A 222 -17.87 -2.55 17.00
C GLU A 222 -19.41 -2.47 17.01
N ILE A 223 -20.07 -2.84 15.90
CA ILE A 223 -21.53 -2.71 15.74
C ILE A 223 -22.21 -4.01 16.16
N ASP A 224 -23.23 -3.89 17.01
CA ASP A 224 -24.08 -5.03 17.41
C ASP A 224 -24.95 -5.47 16.21
N PRO A 225 -24.78 -6.70 15.68
CA PRO A 225 -25.53 -7.20 14.54
C PRO A 225 -27.05 -7.20 14.74
N THR A 226 -27.53 -7.29 15.98
CA THR A 226 -28.98 -7.35 16.29
C THR A 226 -29.69 -6.02 16.09
N ARG A 227 -28.94 -4.91 16.00
CA ARG A 227 -29.45 -3.56 15.83
C ARG A 227 -29.40 -3.05 14.40
N ILE A 228 -28.96 -3.90 13.45
CA ILE A 228 -28.78 -3.49 12.06
C ILE A 228 -30.12 -3.49 11.32
N PRO A 229 -30.52 -2.34 10.73
CA PRO A 229 -31.72 -2.26 9.91
C PRO A 229 -31.61 -3.15 8.66
N ALA A 230 -32.77 -3.67 8.19
CA ALA A 230 -32.83 -4.58 7.06
C ALA A 230 -32.12 -4.05 5.78
N ASN A 231 -32.22 -2.75 5.52
CA ASN A 231 -31.59 -2.10 4.34
C ASN A 231 -30.07 -1.96 4.45
N LEU A 232 -29.46 -2.22 5.59
CA LEU A 232 -27.98 -2.19 5.82
C LEU A 232 -27.41 -3.58 6.07
N THR A 233 -28.24 -4.58 6.25
CA THR A 233 -27.84 -5.97 6.56
C THR A 233 -26.91 -6.54 5.49
N SER A 234 -27.25 -6.40 4.21
CA SER A 234 -26.40 -6.86 3.10
C SER A 234 -25.01 -6.20 3.13
N PHE A 235 -24.96 -4.87 3.27
CA PHE A 235 -23.69 -4.15 3.36
C PHE A 235 -22.83 -4.65 4.52
N TYR A 236 -23.42 -4.81 5.70
CA TYR A 236 -22.71 -5.28 6.90
C TYR A 236 -22.11 -6.68 6.67
N TYR A 237 -22.92 -7.67 6.29
CA TYR A 237 -22.45 -9.05 6.15
C TYR A 237 -21.54 -9.28 4.95
N THR A 238 -21.61 -8.45 3.91
CA THR A 238 -20.67 -8.52 2.78
C THR A 238 -19.26 -8.04 3.18
N ASN A 239 -19.15 -7.06 4.09
CA ASN A 239 -17.88 -6.43 4.42
C ASN A 239 -17.25 -6.91 5.73
N ILE A 240 -18.00 -7.62 6.60
CA ILE A 240 -17.44 -8.24 7.79
C ILE A 240 -16.92 -9.64 7.43
N GLU A 241 -15.66 -9.92 7.75
CA GLU A 241 -15.17 -11.29 7.70
C GLU A 241 -15.78 -12.09 8.85
N ILE A 242 -16.73 -12.96 8.53
CA ILE A 242 -17.16 -14.00 9.46
C ILE A 242 -16.02 -15.01 9.47
N GLU A 243 -15.31 -15.15 10.60
CA GLU A 243 -14.32 -16.20 10.75
C GLU A 243 -14.98 -17.55 10.38
N LYS A 244 -14.32 -18.36 9.55
CA LYS A 244 -14.82 -19.66 9.09
C LYS A 244 -15.26 -20.56 10.26
N ASN A 245 -14.75 -20.30 11.46
CA ASN A 245 -15.15 -20.99 12.70
C ASN A 245 -16.51 -20.52 13.25
N LEU A 246 -16.93 -19.27 12.98
CA LEU A 246 -18.29 -18.80 13.32
C LEU A 246 -19.33 -19.35 12.32
N GLN A 247 -18.98 -19.50 11.05
CA GLN A 247 -19.85 -20.15 10.07
C GLN A 247 -20.16 -21.60 10.47
N LYS A 248 -19.23 -22.31 11.15
CA LYS A 248 -19.48 -23.63 11.72
C LYS A 248 -20.32 -23.60 13.01
N LYS A 249 -20.35 -22.46 13.74
CA LYS A 249 -21.15 -22.29 14.96
C LYS A 249 -22.55 -21.72 14.71
N ILE A 250 -22.76 -21.00 13.62
CA ILE A 250 -24.09 -20.70 13.12
C ILE A 250 -24.57 -21.98 12.41
N LYS A 251 -24.85 -23.03 13.19
CA LYS A 251 -25.86 -24.01 12.80
C LYS A 251 -27.15 -23.19 12.74
N PHE A 252 -27.50 -22.73 11.53
CA PHE A 252 -28.87 -22.30 11.29
C PHE A 252 -29.74 -23.41 11.82
N ASN A 253 -30.52 -23.09 12.87
CA ASN A 253 -31.45 -24.05 13.38
C ASN A 253 -32.33 -24.43 12.19
N ASN A 254 -32.31 -25.68 11.77
CA ASN A 254 -33.08 -26.15 10.61
C ASN A 254 -34.56 -25.74 10.70
N ASP A 255 -35.08 -25.57 11.93
CA ASP A 255 -36.42 -25.08 12.20
C ASP A 255 -36.66 -23.64 11.72
N VAL A 256 -35.64 -22.75 11.75
CA VAL A 256 -35.75 -21.39 11.21
C VAL A 256 -35.65 -21.40 9.68
N MET A 257 -34.89 -22.31 9.09
CA MET A 257 -34.85 -22.48 7.63
C MET A 257 -36.13 -23.11 7.08
N HIS A 258 -36.78 -24.01 7.81
CA HIS A 258 -38.09 -24.59 7.43
C HIS A 258 -39.24 -23.56 7.47
N GLN A 259 -39.11 -22.53 8.30
CA GLN A 259 -40.13 -21.45 8.35
C GLN A 259 -39.97 -20.45 7.19
N SER A 260 -38.87 -20.41 6.47
CA SER A 260 -38.70 -19.51 5.34
C SER A 260 -38.81 -20.27 3.99
N LYS A 261 -39.98 -20.80 3.67
CA LYS A 261 -40.35 -21.10 2.27
C LYS A 261 -40.08 -19.91 1.34
N LEU A 262 -40.01 -18.71 1.88
CA LEU A 262 -39.61 -17.47 1.21
C LEU A 262 -38.14 -17.48 0.72
N ILE A 263 -37.19 -18.07 1.43
CA ILE A 263 -35.80 -18.12 0.97
C ILE A 263 -35.65 -19.03 -0.25
N ASN A 264 -36.33 -20.19 -0.25
CA ASN A 264 -36.30 -21.06 -1.41
C ASN A 264 -36.99 -20.41 -2.62
N TYR A 265 -38.06 -19.63 -2.37
CA TYR A 265 -38.74 -18.87 -3.40
C TYR A 265 -37.83 -17.80 -4.04
N PHE A 266 -37.04 -17.10 -3.24
CA PHE A 266 -36.06 -16.11 -3.72
C PHE A 266 -34.83 -16.74 -4.37
N ASN A 267 -34.46 -17.96 -4.03
CA ASN A 267 -33.36 -18.70 -4.66
C ASN A 267 -33.74 -19.42 -5.95
N GLY A 268 -35.04 -19.39 -6.35
CA GLY A 268 -35.51 -20.02 -7.57
C GLY A 268 -35.63 -21.56 -7.48
N ASP A 269 -35.50 -22.12 -6.30
CA ASP A 269 -35.73 -23.55 -6.02
C ASP A 269 -37.22 -23.76 -5.74
N TYR A 270 -37.97 -24.19 -6.79
CA TYR A 270 -39.40 -24.56 -6.70
C TYR A 270 -39.57 -26.01 -6.31
#